data_f43234934c39342b8b5561d16ee4f97a
#
_entry.id   f43234934c39342b8b5561d16ee4f97a
#
_cell.length_a   1.000
_cell.length_b   1.000
_cell.length_c   1.000
_cell.angle_alpha   90.00
_cell.angle_beta   90.00
_cell.angle_gamma   90.00
#
_symmetry.space_group_name_H-M   'P 1'
#
loop_
_entity.id
_entity.type
_entity.pdbx_description
1 polymer ?
#
loop_
_entity_poly.entity_id
_entity_poly.type
_entity_poly.pdbx_seq_one_letter_code
_entity_poly.pdbx_strand_id
1 'polypeptide(L)'
;MASRRAINPSRRVSDSGSIPLVSSLNQKSRNSPLLAVGLVVLGAFFLIGYSLGGSGGFTGNKEAINIVQGVSCTSDVLQAIPILKKAYSDGMRKVLYVGPDSCAVVSKLLKEEDTEAWGVEPYDLEDADNSCKSLVRKGFVRVSDIKFPLPYRPNSFSLVVVSDSLDYLSPKYLNKTLPDLSRVSTDGLVIFAGYPGHQRAKVSELAKFGRPAKLRSSSWWRRYFLQNGLEENETVVKKYEQASNKSSYKPRCQNFHVNS
;
A
#
# COMPACT_ATOMS: atom_id res chain seq x y z
N MET A 1 -35.40 -13.91 50.91
CA MET A 1 -36.52 -14.46 50.11
C MET A 1 -35.94 -14.71 48.73
N ALA A 2 -35.44 -15.89 48.45
CA ALA A 2 -36.07 -17.07 47.88
C ALA A 2 -36.83 -16.70 46.57
N SER A 3 -36.36 -17.14 45.40
CA SER A 3 -36.63 -18.46 44.90
C SER A 3 -35.87 -18.74 43.60
N ARG A 4 -35.22 -19.85 43.61
CA ARG A 4 -34.67 -20.65 42.51
C ARG A 4 -35.81 -21.12 41.56
N ARG A 5 -35.44 -21.35 40.27
CA ARG A 5 -35.74 -22.62 39.58
C ARG A 5 -34.90 -22.79 38.31
N ALA A 6 -34.03 -23.76 38.37
CA ALA A 6 -33.53 -24.55 37.27
C ALA A 6 -34.59 -25.61 36.87
N ILE A 7 -34.53 -26.14 35.64
CA ILE A 7 -34.71 -27.57 35.30
C ILE A 7 -34.39 -27.75 33.79
N ASN A 8 -33.36 -28.55 33.49
CA ASN A 8 -33.16 -29.44 32.34
C ASN A 8 -34.12 -30.66 32.50
N PRO A 9 -34.33 -31.63 31.60
CA PRO A 9 -33.42 -32.20 30.59
C PRO A 9 -34.10 -32.83 29.33
N SER A 10 -33.19 -33.15 28.36
CA SER A 10 -33.14 -34.34 27.52
C SER A 10 -34.38 -34.97 26.89
N ARG A 11 -34.28 -35.31 25.59
CA ARG A 11 -34.50 -36.70 25.09
C ARG A 11 -33.92 -36.90 23.70
N ARG A 12 -33.18 -38.00 23.63
CA ARG A 12 -32.72 -38.75 22.45
C ARG A 12 -33.93 -39.25 21.64
N VAL A 13 -33.76 -39.38 20.32
CA VAL A 13 -34.19 -40.54 19.57
C VAL A 13 -33.19 -40.80 18.46
N SER A 14 -32.63 -41.98 18.53
CA SER A 14 -31.91 -42.70 17.47
C SER A 14 -32.91 -43.14 16.42
N ASP A 15 -32.59 -43.05 15.16
CA ASP A 15 -33.07 -44.03 14.20
C ASP A 15 -32.04 -44.36 13.14
N SER A 16 -31.80 -45.62 13.02
CA SER A 16 -30.91 -46.31 12.14
C SER A 16 -31.63 -46.57 10.81
N GLY A 17 -31.04 -46.13 9.71
CA GLY A 17 -31.50 -46.43 8.35
C GLY A 17 -30.37 -47.03 7.51
N SER A 18 -30.45 -48.30 7.34
CA SER A 18 -29.57 -49.20 6.63
C SER A 18 -29.30 -48.83 5.17
N ILE A 19 -28.07 -49.03 4.77
CA ILE A 19 -27.54 -48.96 3.40
C ILE A 19 -27.92 -50.27 2.66
N PRO A 20 -28.42 -50.22 1.43
CA PRO A 20 -28.37 -51.39 0.54
C PRO A 20 -27.10 -51.37 -0.28
N LEU A 21 -26.29 -52.39 -0.13
CA LEU A 21 -25.28 -52.87 -1.02
C LEU A 21 -25.90 -53.21 -2.39
N VAL A 22 -25.48 -52.54 -3.42
CA VAL A 22 -25.73 -52.97 -4.81
C VAL A 22 -24.46 -53.52 -5.40
N SER A 23 -24.57 -54.76 -5.71
CA SER A 23 -23.67 -55.72 -6.32
C SER A 23 -22.84 -55.20 -7.51
N SER A 24 -21.65 -55.67 -7.52
CA SER A 24 -20.67 -55.68 -8.60
C SER A 24 -21.25 -56.11 -9.95
N LEU A 25 -21.13 -55.29 -10.96
CA LEU A 25 -21.14 -55.73 -12.36
C LEU A 25 -19.71 -55.74 -12.90
N ASN A 26 -19.17 -56.94 -12.94
CA ASN A 26 -17.92 -57.28 -13.59
C ASN A 26 -18.13 -57.18 -15.12
N GLN A 27 -17.84 -56.01 -15.70
CA GLN A 27 -17.85 -55.83 -17.15
C GLN A 27 -16.42 -55.96 -17.67
N LYS A 28 -16.14 -57.13 -18.17
CA LYS A 28 -14.94 -57.52 -18.89
C LYS A 28 -14.81 -56.69 -20.16
N SER A 29 -14.17 -55.52 -20.08
CA SER A 29 -13.87 -54.67 -21.22
C SER A 29 -12.83 -55.34 -22.10
N ARG A 30 -13.23 -55.80 -23.27
CA ARG A 30 -12.31 -56.16 -24.36
C ARG A 30 -11.65 -54.86 -24.83
N ASN A 31 -10.43 -54.63 -24.39
CA ASN A 31 -9.61 -53.54 -24.92
C ASN A 31 -9.38 -53.77 -26.40
N SER A 32 -10.03 -53.03 -27.26
CA SER A 32 -9.73 -53.06 -28.69
C SER A 32 -8.36 -52.41 -28.91
N PRO A 33 -7.45 -53.05 -29.65
CA PRO A 33 -6.12 -52.53 -29.91
C PRO A 33 -6.14 -51.15 -30.58
N LEU A 34 -7.24 -50.78 -31.25
CA LEU A 34 -7.46 -49.47 -31.87
C LEU A 34 -7.58 -48.32 -30.86
N LEU A 35 -8.13 -48.56 -29.65
CA LEU A 35 -8.20 -47.55 -28.59
C LEU A 35 -6.82 -47.29 -27.98
N ALA A 36 -6.03 -48.32 -27.82
CA ALA A 36 -4.66 -48.17 -27.30
C ALA A 36 -3.77 -47.38 -28.27
N VAL A 37 -3.87 -47.68 -29.57
CA VAL A 37 -3.14 -46.94 -30.63
C VAL A 37 -3.62 -45.48 -30.71
N GLY A 38 -4.91 -45.21 -30.59
CA GLY A 38 -5.45 -43.84 -30.57
C GLY A 38 -4.94 -42.99 -29.40
N LEU A 39 -4.83 -43.58 -28.20
CA LEU A 39 -4.29 -42.88 -27.03
C LEU A 39 -2.78 -42.61 -27.13
N VAL A 40 -2.02 -43.53 -27.72
CA VAL A 40 -0.57 -43.32 -27.94
C VAL A 40 -0.32 -42.23 -28.98
N VAL A 41 -1.12 -42.21 -30.08
CA VAL A 41 -1.00 -41.17 -31.11
C VAL A 41 -1.39 -39.79 -30.53
N LEU A 42 -2.50 -39.71 -29.79
CA LEU A 42 -2.89 -38.46 -29.10
C LEU A 42 -1.82 -38.01 -28.09
N GLY A 43 -1.24 -38.92 -27.31
CA GLY A 43 -0.16 -38.63 -26.39
C GLY A 43 1.10 -38.12 -27.10
N ALA A 44 1.46 -38.72 -28.26
CA ALA A 44 2.61 -38.27 -29.06
C ALA A 44 2.37 -36.87 -29.66
N PHE A 45 1.16 -36.55 -30.12
CA PHE A 45 0.81 -35.21 -30.59
C PHE A 45 0.87 -34.17 -29.46
N PHE A 46 0.44 -34.52 -28.23
CA PHE A 46 0.57 -33.64 -27.06
C PHE A 46 2.04 -33.42 -26.68
N LEU A 47 2.89 -34.44 -26.71
CA LEU A 47 4.31 -34.31 -26.42
C LEU A 47 5.07 -33.53 -27.50
N ILE A 48 4.73 -33.71 -28.76
CA ILE A 48 5.32 -32.95 -29.86
C ILE A 48 4.84 -31.50 -29.85
N GLY A 49 3.57 -31.26 -29.55
CA GLY A 49 3.05 -29.90 -29.34
C GLY A 49 3.70 -29.20 -28.14
N TYR A 50 4.00 -29.95 -27.08
CA TYR A 50 4.69 -29.42 -25.89
C TYR A 50 6.19 -29.14 -26.16
N SER A 51 6.87 -29.98 -26.95
CA SER A 51 8.29 -29.79 -27.28
C SER A 51 8.54 -28.77 -28.40
N LEU A 52 7.61 -28.58 -29.33
CA LEU A 52 7.69 -27.58 -30.39
C LEU A 52 7.12 -26.21 -29.95
N GLY A 53 6.24 -26.18 -28.94
CA GLY A 53 5.74 -24.96 -28.30
C GLY A 53 6.63 -24.39 -27.21
N GLY A 54 7.70 -25.09 -26.83
CA GLY A 54 8.59 -24.72 -25.72
C GLY A 54 9.71 -23.74 -26.05
N SER A 55 9.71 -23.10 -27.23
CA SER A 55 10.68 -22.04 -27.57
C SER A 55 10.04 -20.74 -28.03
N GLY A 56 8.78 -20.55 -27.70
CA GLY A 56 8.15 -19.23 -27.73
C GLY A 56 8.39 -18.57 -26.40
N GLY A 57 9.40 -17.69 -26.33
CA GLY A 57 9.63 -16.90 -25.14
C GLY A 57 8.35 -16.23 -24.69
N PHE A 58 7.99 -16.47 -23.44
CA PHE A 58 7.07 -15.63 -22.70
C PHE A 58 7.74 -14.24 -22.51
N THR A 59 7.94 -13.54 -23.62
CA THR A 59 7.95 -12.09 -23.64
C THR A 59 6.50 -11.63 -23.55
N GLY A 60 5.74 -12.29 -22.65
CA GLY A 60 4.42 -11.90 -22.24
C GLY A 60 4.51 -10.61 -21.49
N ASN A 61 4.29 -9.54 -22.23
CA ASN A 61 3.68 -8.31 -21.73
C ASN A 61 4.16 -7.78 -20.37
N LYS A 62 5.44 -7.51 -20.24
CA LYS A 62 5.88 -6.50 -19.25
C LYS A 62 5.26 -5.13 -19.53
N GLU A 63 4.87 -4.84 -20.76
CA GLU A 63 4.13 -3.61 -21.11
C GLU A 63 2.67 -3.63 -20.66
N ALA A 64 1.98 -4.79 -20.69
CA ALA A 64 0.59 -4.87 -20.21
C ALA A 64 0.48 -4.79 -18.69
N ILE A 65 1.50 -5.21 -17.94
CA ILE A 65 1.55 -5.06 -16.48
C ILE A 65 1.89 -3.61 -16.09
N ASN A 66 2.65 -2.89 -16.91
CA ASN A 66 2.97 -1.48 -16.68
C ASN A 66 1.77 -0.53 -16.90
N ILE A 67 0.72 -0.95 -17.61
CA ILE A 67 -0.48 -0.13 -17.86
C ILE A 67 -1.42 -0.08 -16.62
N VAL A 68 -1.25 -0.98 -15.66
CA VAL A 68 -2.07 -1.03 -14.43
C VAL A 68 -1.35 -0.46 -13.21
N GLN A 69 -0.08 -0.11 -13.31
CA GLN A 69 0.62 0.61 -12.24
C GLN A 69 0.16 2.07 -12.23
N GLY A 70 -0.87 2.35 -11.44
CA GLY A 70 -1.28 3.72 -11.16
C GLY A 70 -0.10 4.51 -10.57
N VAL A 71 -0.09 5.80 -10.84
CA VAL A 71 0.99 6.70 -10.39
C VAL A 71 1.01 6.74 -8.86
N SER A 72 2.08 6.24 -8.24
CA SER A 72 2.37 6.48 -6.82
C SER A 72 3.19 7.76 -6.66
N CYS A 73 2.86 8.55 -5.65
CA CYS A 73 3.62 9.74 -5.30
C CYS A 73 4.94 9.42 -4.57
N THR A 74 5.17 8.19 -4.14
CA THR A 74 6.42 7.79 -3.49
C THR A 74 7.63 8.05 -4.38
N SER A 75 7.51 7.78 -5.69
CA SER A 75 8.60 8.09 -6.64
C SER A 75 8.93 9.58 -6.71
N ASP A 76 7.90 10.43 -6.59
CA ASP A 76 8.08 11.88 -6.55
C ASP A 76 8.76 12.31 -5.25
N VAL A 77 8.35 11.74 -4.10
CA VAL A 77 9.02 11.97 -2.82
C VAL A 77 10.50 11.60 -2.92
N LEU A 78 10.82 10.41 -3.43
CA LEU A 78 12.21 9.97 -3.58
C LEU A 78 13.04 10.93 -4.42
N GLN A 79 12.50 11.50 -5.49
CA GLN A 79 13.19 12.48 -6.32
C GLN A 79 13.24 13.87 -5.66
N ALA A 80 12.25 14.20 -4.84
CA ALA A 80 12.15 15.50 -4.18
C ALA A 80 13.06 15.62 -2.94
N ILE A 81 13.55 14.54 -2.33
CA ILE A 81 14.38 14.58 -1.11
C ILE A 81 15.52 15.61 -1.19
N PRO A 82 16.39 15.62 -2.21
CA PRO A 82 17.46 16.61 -2.30
C PRO A 82 16.94 18.04 -2.50
N ILE A 83 15.74 18.22 -3.06
CA ILE A 83 15.11 19.52 -3.24
C ILE A 83 14.52 19.99 -1.90
N LEU A 84 13.86 19.09 -1.17
CA LEU A 84 13.36 19.33 0.18
C LEU A 84 14.49 19.72 1.12
N LYS A 85 15.63 19.02 1.06
CA LYS A 85 16.82 19.36 1.87
C LYS A 85 17.29 20.80 1.62
N LYS A 86 17.27 21.25 0.36
CA LYS A 86 17.61 22.66 0.01
C LYS A 86 16.54 23.65 0.48
N ALA A 87 15.26 23.27 0.46
CA ALA A 87 14.17 24.17 0.83
C ALA A 87 14.03 24.33 2.34
N TYR A 88 14.16 23.24 3.08
CA TYR A 88 13.96 23.19 4.53
C TYR A 88 15.26 23.32 5.34
N SER A 89 16.42 23.04 4.74
CA SER A 89 17.73 23.10 5.39
C SER A 89 17.71 22.36 6.75
N ASP A 90 17.90 23.07 7.86
CA ASP A 90 17.86 22.53 9.21
C ASP A 90 16.52 21.92 9.62
N GLY A 91 15.43 22.28 8.97
CA GLY A 91 14.11 21.68 9.17
C GLY A 91 14.03 20.20 8.76
N MET A 92 15.04 19.65 8.08
CA MET A 92 15.11 18.21 7.75
C MET A 92 16.00 17.39 8.70
N ARG A 93 16.15 17.78 9.96
CA ARG A 93 16.96 17.01 10.93
C ARG A 93 16.26 15.72 11.38
N LYS A 94 14.97 15.80 11.68
CA LYS A 94 14.15 14.66 12.12
C LYS A 94 12.92 14.56 11.26
N VAL A 95 12.95 13.64 10.30
CA VAL A 95 11.87 13.50 9.30
C VAL A 95 11.03 12.27 9.61
N LEU A 96 9.72 12.43 9.67
CA LEU A 96 8.77 11.34 9.64
C LEU A 96 8.18 11.23 8.23
N TYR A 97 8.35 10.10 7.60
CA TYR A 97 7.64 9.78 6.36
C TYR A 97 6.41 8.94 6.66
N VAL A 98 5.26 9.28 6.05
CA VAL A 98 4.00 8.57 6.19
C VAL A 98 3.47 8.21 4.81
N GLY A 99 3.54 6.95 4.44
CA GLY A 99 3.10 6.53 3.11
C GLY A 99 3.60 5.15 2.71
N PRO A 100 3.19 4.67 1.53
CA PRO A 100 3.68 3.43 0.98
C PRO A 100 5.18 3.48 0.69
N ASP A 101 5.79 2.29 0.61
CA ASP A 101 7.23 2.12 0.37
C ASP A 101 8.11 2.87 1.38
N SER A 102 7.66 2.99 2.63
CA SER A 102 8.33 3.77 3.67
C SER A 102 9.77 3.30 3.92
N CYS A 103 10.08 2.02 3.75
CA CYS A 103 11.45 1.52 3.86
C CYS A 103 12.39 2.14 2.82
N ALA A 104 11.95 2.30 1.58
CA ALA A 104 12.75 2.90 0.52
C ALA A 104 13.00 4.40 0.79
N VAL A 105 11.95 5.12 1.20
CA VAL A 105 12.04 6.55 1.51
C VAL A 105 12.93 6.79 2.73
N VAL A 106 12.71 6.05 3.83
CA VAL A 106 13.53 6.15 5.04
C VAL A 106 14.99 5.81 4.75
N SER A 107 15.25 4.74 3.99
CA SER A 107 16.62 4.38 3.59
C SER A 107 17.30 5.49 2.80
N LYS A 108 16.56 6.24 1.98
CA LYS A 108 17.11 7.36 1.22
C LYS A 108 17.32 8.59 2.10
N LEU A 109 16.38 8.92 2.98
CA LEU A 109 16.50 10.02 3.92
C LEU A 109 17.69 9.83 4.87
N LEU A 110 17.93 8.62 5.35
CA LEU A 110 19.08 8.29 6.20
C LEU A 110 20.45 8.41 5.50
N LYS A 111 20.48 8.58 4.19
CA LYS A 111 21.71 8.87 3.42
C LYS A 111 21.99 10.37 3.29
N GLU A 112 21.00 11.20 3.59
CA GLU A 112 21.20 12.65 3.60
C GLU A 112 21.96 13.06 4.85
N GLU A 113 22.92 13.94 4.70
CA GLU A 113 23.74 14.46 5.79
C GLU A 113 22.87 15.15 6.85
N ASP A 114 23.17 14.93 8.12
CA ASP A 114 22.45 15.48 9.28
C ASP A 114 20.93 15.21 9.29
N THR A 115 20.50 14.06 8.74
CA THR A 115 19.08 13.69 8.70
C THR A 115 18.85 12.37 9.42
N GLU A 116 18.02 12.40 10.45
CA GLU A 116 17.41 11.23 11.07
C GLU A 116 16.02 11.03 10.46
N ALA A 117 15.64 9.77 10.19
CA ALA A 117 14.37 9.48 9.52
C ALA A 117 13.64 8.29 10.12
N TRP A 118 12.33 8.41 10.17
CA TRP A 118 11.38 7.36 10.56
C TRP A 118 10.29 7.24 9.52
N GLY A 119 9.66 6.06 9.48
CA GLY A 119 8.58 5.77 8.57
C GLY A 119 7.36 5.17 9.25
N VAL A 120 6.19 5.56 8.78
CA VAL A 120 4.92 4.89 9.05
C VAL A 120 4.42 4.30 7.73
N GLU A 121 4.37 2.98 7.68
CA GLU A 121 3.81 2.23 6.57
C GLU A 121 2.34 1.94 6.85
N PRO A 122 1.42 2.46 6.04
CA PRO A 122 0.00 2.20 6.25
C PRO A 122 -0.44 0.81 5.79
N TYR A 123 0.44 0.07 5.13
CA TYR A 123 0.18 -1.26 4.57
C TYR A 123 1.01 -2.34 5.25
N ASP A 124 0.69 -3.59 4.97
CA ASP A 124 1.45 -4.73 5.49
C ASP A 124 2.82 -4.84 4.82
N LEU A 125 3.79 -5.32 5.59
CA LEU A 125 5.17 -5.54 5.16
C LEU A 125 5.58 -7.03 5.24
N GLU A 126 4.61 -7.96 5.21
CA GLU A 126 4.90 -9.39 5.34
C GLU A 126 5.87 -9.88 4.25
N ASP A 127 5.68 -9.44 3.01
CA ASP A 127 6.52 -9.79 1.86
C ASP A 127 7.72 -8.84 1.64
N ALA A 128 8.00 -7.96 2.62
CA ALA A 128 9.12 -7.04 2.51
C ALA A 128 10.47 -7.74 2.45
N ASP A 129 11.43 -7.13 1.79
CA ASP A 129 12.81 -7.62 1.71
C ASP A 129 13.53 -7.57 3.07
N ASN A 130 14.70 -8.18 3.15
CA ASN A 130 15.49 -8.25 4.38
C ASN A 130 15.95 -6.86 4.86
N SER A 131 16.17 -5.91 3.95
CA SER A 131 16.57 -4.54 4.27
C SER A 131 15.44 -3.82 4.99
N CYS A 132 14.22 -3.88 4.45
CA CYS A 132 13.03 -3.33 5.06
C CYS A 132 12.72 -4.00 6.41
N LYS A 133 12.77 -5.32 6.49
CA LYS A 133 12.62 -6.07 7.75
C LYS A 133 13.64 -5.64 8.82
N SER A 134 14.85 -5.27 8.42
CA SER A 134 15.85 -4.71 9.32
C SER A 134 15.45 -3.32 9.86
N LEU A 135 14.95 -2.43 9.02
CA LEU A 135 14.46 -1.12 9.45
C LEU A 135 13.28 -1.22 10.41
N VAL A 136 12.37 -2.15 10.16
CA VAL A 136 11.24 -2.42 11.07
C VAL A 136 11.73 -2.94 12.41
N ARG A 137 12.64 -3.92 12.43
CA ARG A 137 13.21 -4.45 13.68
C ARG A 137 13.97 -3.41 14.49
N LYS A 138 14.66 -2.48 13.83
CA LYS A 138 15.37 -1.36 14.47
C LYS A 138 14.43 -0.24 14.91
N GLY A 139 13.15 -0.30 14.57
CA GLY A 139 12.14 0.72 14.93
C GLY A 139 12.18 1.99 14.09
N PHE A 140 12.93 2.00 12.98
CA PHE A 140 12.90 3.12 12.02
C PHE A 140 11.63 3.15 11.19
N VAL A 141 11.03 1.99 10.91
CA VAL A 141 9.77 1.88 10.19
C VAL A 141 8.76 1.11 11.05
N ARG A 142 7.53 1.58 11.07
CA ARG A 142 6.41 0.94 11.76
C ARG A 142 5.22 0.79 10.83
N VAL A 143 4.56 -0.36 10.89
CA VAL A 143 3.25 -0.54 10.26
C VAL A 143 2.20 0.04 11.20
N SER A 144 1.42 1.01 10.74
CA SER A 144 0.36 1.64 11.53
C SER A 144 -0.76 2.18 10.65
N ASP A 145 -2.00 1.97 11.09
CA ASP A 145 -3.17 2.57 10.45
C ASP A 145 -3.30 4.06 10.84
N ILE A 146 -3.05 4.93 9.89
CA ILE A 146 -3.07 6.39 10.07
C ILE A 146 -4.46 6.98 10.37
N LYS A 147 -5.53 6.17 10.36
CA LYS A 147 -6.85 6.58 10.86
C LYS A 147 -6.88 6.74 12.38
N PHE A 148 -5.91 6.18 13.07
CA PHE A 148 -5.72 6.28 14.51
C PHE A 148 -4.54 7.20 14.83
N PRO A 149 -4.49 7.77 16.05
CA PRO A 149 -3.39 8.64 16.45
C PRO A 149 -2.03 7.94 16.34
N LEU A 150 -1.07 8.66 15.78
CA LEU A 150 0.30 8.17 15.66
C LEU A 150 0.94 8.01 17.05
N PRO A 151 1.70 6.93 17.29
CA PRO A 151 2.27 6.61 18.59
C PRO A 151 3.53 7.45 18.89
N TYR A 152 3.49 8.73 18.55
CA TYR A 152 4.56 9.68 18.78
C TYR A 152 4.09 10.84 19.66
N ARG A 153 5.01 11.40 20.43
CA ARG A 153 4.74 12.60 21.22
C ARG A 153 4.58 13.82 20.32
N PRO A 154 3.85 14.86 20.75
CA PRO A 154 3.84 16.13 20.05
C PRO A 154 5.26 16.63 19.78
N ASN A 155 5.45 17.29 18.64
CA ASN A 155 6.74 17.92 18.26
C ASN A 155 7.94 16.95 18.28
N SER A 156 7.72 15.68 17.90
CA SER A 156 8.79 14.67 17.87
C SER A 156 9.66 14.76 16.61
N PHE A 157 9.14 15.37 15.56
CA PHE A 157 9.80 15.48 14.26
C PHE A 157 9.87 16.94 13.82
N SER A 158 10.95 17.32 13.16
CA SER A 158 11.03 18.63 12.53
C SER A 158 10.11 18.73 11.33
N LEU A 159 10.05 17.71 10.51
CA LEU A 159 9.24 17.67 9.29
C LEU A 159 8.48 16.35 9.16
N VAL A 160 7.23 16.43 8.73
CA VAL A 160 6.45 15.25 8.34
C VAL A 160 6.20 15.28 6.83
N VAL A 161 6.60 14.23 6.13
CA VAL A 161 6.37 14.07 4.69
C VAL A 161 5.33 12.97 4.49
N VAL A 162 4.24 13.29 3.79
CA VAL A 162 3.13 12.36 3.55
C VAL A 162 2.95 12.14 2.07
N SER A 163 2.82 10.90 1.63
CA SER A 163 2.45 10.61 0.25
C SER A 163 1.33 9.59 0.15
N ASP A 164 0.49 9.74 -0.88
CA ASP A 164 -0.56 8.80 -1.26
C ASP A 164 -1.64 8.53 -0.19
N SER A 165 -1.25 8.34 1.05
CA SER A 165 -2.09 7.82 2.13
C SER A 165 -3.34 8.65 2.38
N LEU A 166 -3.26 9.98 2.26
CA LEU A 166 -4.39 10.88 2.48
C LEU A 166 -5.44 10.76 1.37
N ASP A 167 -5.05 10.35 0.17
CA ASP A 167 -5.98 10.16 -0.95
C ASP A 167 -6.98 9.02 -0.71
N TYR A 168 -6.63 8.07 0.15
CA TYR A 168 -7.48 6.93 0.51
C TYR A 168 -8.38 7.19 1.72
N LEU A 169 -8.20 8.32 2.42
CA LEU A 169 -8.98 8.64 3.59
C LEU A 169 -10.32 9.31 3.24
N SER A 170 -11.38 8.91 3.94
CA SER A 170 -12.64 9.65 3.91
C SER A 170 -12.49 10.99 4.66
N PRO A 171 -13.36 11.98 4.42
CA PRO A 171 -13.31 13.26 5.13
C PRO A 171 -13.30 13.10 6.66
N LYS A 172 -14.07 12.14 7.19
CA LYS A 172 -14.11 11.83 8.63
C LYS A 172 -12.72 11.47 9.18
N TYR A 173 -11.94 10.69 8.44
CA TYR A 173 -10.60 10.29 8.87
C TYR A 173 -9.57 11.38 8.57
N LEU A 174 -9.68 12.07 7.44
CA LEU A 174 -8.81 13.21 7.15
C LEU A 174 -8.86 14.27 8.25
N ASN A 175 -10.06 14.60 8.76
CA ASN A 175 -10.25 15.57 9.86
C ASN A 175 -9.59 15.14 11.18
N LYS A 176 -9.21 13.86 11.32
CA LYS A 176 -8.48 13.35 12.48
C LYS A 176 -7.00 13.20 12.20
N THR A 177 -6.68 12.67 11.02
CA THR A 177 -5.30 12.35 10.63
C THR A 177 -4.47 13.61 10.40
N LEU A 178 -5.03 14.62 9.72
CA LEU A 178 -4.27 15.82 9.39
C LEU A 178 -3.83 16.62 10.64
N PRO A 179 -4.70 16.88 11.64
CA PRO A 179 -4.27 17.47 12.91
C PRO A 179 -3.28 16.60 13.69
N ASP A 180 -3.38 15.27 13.59
CA ASP A 180 -2.45 14.37 14.27
C ASP A 180 -1.05 14.38 13.64
N LEU A 181 -0.97 14.49 12.30
CA LEU A 181 0.29 14.70 11.58
C LEU A 181 0.92 16.05 11.96
N SER A 182 0.11 17.11 12.04
CA SER A 182 0.57 18.42 12.49
C SER A 182 1.05 18.38 13.94
N ARG A 183 0.34 17.72 14.83
CA ARG A 183 0.71 17.56 16.24
C ARG A 183 2.12 17.00 16.45
N VAL A 184 2.55 16.08 15.60
CA VAL A 184 3.88 15.43 15.76
C VAL A 184 5.01 16.19 15.07
N SER A 185 4.70 17.23 14.29
CA SER A 185 5.65 18.08 13.56
C SER A 185 5.90 19.41 14.28
N THR A 186 7.11 19.98 14.13
CA THR A 186 7.45 21.34 14.60
C THR A 186 7.49 22.37 13.50
N ASP A 187 7.96 22.02 12.30
CA ASP A 187 8.23 22.96 11.23
C ASP A 187 7.22 22.87 10.07
N GLY A 188 6.43 21.79 10.04
CA GLY A 188 5.33 21.66 9.08
C GLY A 188 5.22 20.31 8.41
N LEU A 189 4.32 20.28 7.43
CA LEU A 189 3.98 19.10 6.66
C LEU A 189 4.30 19.33 5.18
N VAL A 190 4.83 18.29 4.52
CA VAL A 190 4.92 18.20 3.06
C VAL A 190 3.98 17.09 2.60
N ILE A 191 2.99 17.43 1.78
CA ILE A 191 1.95 16.50 1.37
C ILE A 191 2.04 16.30 -0.14
N PHE A 192 2.27 15.04 -0.56
CA PHE A 192 2.22 14.64 -1.96
C PHE A 192 0.89 13.91 -2.21
N ALA A 193 0.05 14.48 -3.06
CA ALA A 193 -1.27 13.96 -3.39
C ALA A 193 -1.46 13.82 -4.91
N GLY A 194 -2.26 12.85 -5.34
CA GLY A 194 -2.51 12.63 -6.76
C GLY A 194 -3.36 13.71 -7.40
N TYR A 195 -3.14 13.94 -8.70
CA TYR A 195 -4.01 14.80 -9.50
C TYR A 195 -5.34 14.12 -9.83
N PRO A 196 -6.47 14.86 -9.83
CA PRO A 196 -7.72 14.36 -10.37
C PRO A 196 -7.56 13.87 -11.82
N GLY A 197 -8.19 12.74 -12.13
CA GLY A 197 -8.10 12.13 -13.47
C GLY A 197 -6.92 11.18 -13.66
N HIS A 198 -5.93 11.17 -12.78
CA HIS A 198 -4.91 10.12 -12.80
C HIS A 198 -5.46 8.83 -12.21
N GLN A 199 -5.14 7.71 -12.84
CA GLN A 199 -5.45 6.42 -12.24
C GLN A 199 -4.42 6.11 -11.15
N ARG A 200 -4.90 5.86 -9.95
CA ARG A 200 -4.08 5.26 -8.89
C ARG A 200 -4.08 3.76 -9.02
N ALA A 201 -2.96 3.14 -8.64
CA ALA A 201 -2.93 1.71 -8.45
C ALA A 201 -4.14 1.31 -7.60
N LYS A 202 -4.85 0.26 -8.03
CA LYS A 202 -5.91 -0.32 -7.21
C LYS A 202 -5.24 -0.92 -5.99
N VAL A 203 -5.21 -0.18 -4.90
CA VAL A 203 -4.73 -0.63 -3.59
C VAL A 203 -5.70 -1.65 -2.99
N SER A 204 -6.68 -2.12 -3.76
CA SER A 204 -7.72 -3.05 -3.31
C SER A 204 -7.16 -4.36 -2.77
N GLU A 205 -6.02 -4.80 -3.24
CA GLU A 205 -5.35 -6.02 -2.77
C GLU A 205 -4.39 -5.76 -1.61
N LEU A 206 -3.93 -4.52 -1.44
CA LEU A 206 -3.00 -4.11 -0.39
C LEU A 206 -3.67 -3.33 0.73
N ALA A 207 -4.92 -2.92 0.56
CA ALA A 207 -5.52 -1.93 1.43
C ALA A 207 -6.24 -2.57 2.60
N LYS A 208 -5.65 -2.55 3.75
CA LYS A 208 -6.39 -2.48 5.03
C LYS A 208 -7.47 -1.39 5.02
N PHE A 209 -7.45 -0.47 4.08
CA PHE A 209 -8.42 0.62 3.92
C PHE A 209 -9.58 0.28 2.98
N GLY A 210 -9.47 -0.74 2.13
CA GLY A 210 -10.53 -1.26 1.27
C GLY A 210 -11.27 -0.24 0.41
N ARG A 211 -10.68 0.95 0.17
CA ARG A 211 -11.33 2.06 -0.54
C ARG A 211 -10.50 2.52 -1.71
N PRO A 212 -11.14 2.85 -2.84
CA PRO A 212 -10.45 3.50 -3.95
C PRO A 212 -9.95 4.89 -3.51
N ALA A 213 -8.82 5.31 -4.07
CA ALA A 213 -8.31 6.67 -3.85
C ALA A 213 -9.32 7.72 -4.33
N LYS A 214 -9.53 8.74 -3.53
CA LYS A 214 -10.29 9.93 -3.90
C LYS A 214 -9.33 11.07 -4.18
N LEU A 215 -8.98 11.23 -5.45
CA LEU A 215 -8.07 12.30 -5.89
C LEU A 215 -8.81 13.63 -5.89
N ARG A 216 -8.23 14.63 -5.25
CA ARG A 216 -8.80 15.94 -5.01
C ARG A 216 -8.00 17.01 -5.71
N SER A 217 -8.64 18.10 -6.16
CA SER A 217 -7.95 19.21 -6.80
C SER A 217 -7.09 20.01 -5.82
N SER A 218 -6.10 20.74 -6.34
CA SER A 218 -5.25 21.63 -5.52
C SER A 218 -6.08 22.67 -4.77
N SER A 219 -7.12 23.21 -5.41
CA SER A 219 -8.03 24.17 -4.78
C SER A 219 -8.85 23.55 -3.65
N TRP A 220 -9.20 22.26 -3.76
CA TRP A 220 -9.85 21.53 -2.68
C TRP A 220 -8.90 21.37 -1.49
N TRP A 221 -7.64 20.93 -1.73
CA TRP A 221 -6.66 20.74 -0.68
C TRP A 221 -6.34 22.02 0.06
N ARG A 222 -6.08 23.14 -0.65
CA ARG A 222 -5.80 24.44 -0.03
C ARG A 222 -6.95 24.90 0.86
N ARG A 223 -8.19 24.79 0.40
CA ARG A 223 -9.38 25.15 1.20
C ARG A 223 -9.48 24.24 2.43
N TYR A 224 -9.20 22.97 2.26
CA TYR A 224 -9.26 21.99 3.34
C TYR A 224 -8.17 22.24 4.40
N PHE A 225 -6.97 22.61 4.01
CA PHE A 225 -5.92 23.00 4.95
C PHE A 225 -6.34 24.22 5.78
N LEU A 226 -6.82 25.29 5.15
CA LEU A 226 -7.33 26.47 5.84
C LEU A 226 -8.45 26.14 6.84
N GLN A 227 -9.37 25.24 6.48
CA GLN A 227 -10.45 24.80 7.38
C GLN A 227 -9.92 24.03 8.62
N ASN A 228 -8.72 23.48 8.53
CA ASN A 228 -8.06 22.77 9.62
C ASN A 228 -6.97 23.61 10.32
N GLY A 229 -6.92 24.90 10.05
CA GLY A 229 -5.96 25.83 10.67
C GLY A 229 -4.53 25.68 10.16
N LEU A 230 -4.35 25.06 9.00
CA LEU A 230 -3.04 24.89 8.36
C LEU A 230 -2.89 25.92 7.23
N GLU A 231 -1.80 26.65 7.26
CA GLU A 231 -1.49 27.66 6.24
C GLU A 231 -0.30 27.21 5.38
N GLU A 232 -0.35 27.55 4.10
CA GLU A 232 0.74 27.26 3.17
C GLU A 232 1.98 28.09 3.54
N ASN A 233 3.13 27.43 3.64
CA ASN A 233 4.41 28.10 3.93
C ASN A 233 4.99 28.68 2.65
N GLU A 234 4.58 29.89 2.30
CA GLU A 234 5.02 30.58 1.07
C GLU A 234 6.53 30.70 0.93
N THR A 235 7.25 30.86 2.04
CA THR A 235 8.71 30.97 2.01
C THR A 235 9.35 29.68 1.55
N VAL A 236 8.88 28.56 2.08
CA VAL A 236 9.37 27.23 1.71
C VAL A 236 8.93 26.88 0.30
N VAL A 237 7.68 27.18 -0.08
CA VAL A 237 7.18 26.98 -1.46
C VAL A 237 8.10 27.65 -2.46
N LYS A 238 8.44 28.93 -2.27
CA LYS A 238 9.35 29.69 -3.15
C LYS A 238 10.74 29.03 -3.24
N LYS A 239 11.31 28.61 -2.10
CA LYS A 239 12.61 27.92 -2.06
C LYS A 239 12.55 26.57 -2.79
N TYR A 240 11.48 25.81 -2.58
CA TYR A 240 11.26 24.52 -3.21
C TYR A 240 11.14 24.66 -4.74
N GLU A 241 10.33 25.60 -5.22
CA GLU A 241 10.18 25.89 -6.65
C GLU A 241 11.50 26.31 -7.28
N GLN A 242 12.25 27.20 -6.63
CA GLN A 242 13.57 27.61 -7.12
C GLN A 242 14.56 26.45 -7.21
N ALA A 243 14.55 25.55 -6.22
CA ALA A 243 15.41 24.38 -6.21
C ALA A 243 14.95 23.33 -7.24
N SER A 244 13.63 23.16 -7.41
CA SER A 244 13.03 22.28 -8.39
C SER A 244 13.34 22.72 -9.83
N ASN A 245 13.20 24.01 -10.13
CA ASN A 245 13.49 24.57 -11.47
C ASN A 245 14.97 24.43 -11.88
N LYS A 246 15.89 24.32 -10.90
CA LYS A 246 17.32 24.07 -11.16
C LYS A 246 17.64 22.57 -11.35
N SER A 247 16.66 21.70 -11.12
CA SER A 247 16.78 20.26 -11.28
C SER A 247 16.03 19.77 -12.52
N SER A 248 16.27 18.53 -12.92
CA SER A 248 15.48 17.86 -13.97
C SER A 248 14.15 17.28 -13.43
N TYR A 249 13.85 17.49 -12.17
CA TYR A 249 12.67 16.95 -11.51
C TYR A 249 11.39 17.61 -12.03
N LYS A 250 10.45 16.79 -12.49
CA LYS A 250 9.11 17.19 -12.89
C LYS A 250 8.11 16.42 -12.05
N PRO A 251 7.44 17.06 -11.08
CA PRO A 251 6.48 16.37 -10.22
C PRO A 251 5.28 15.84 -11.02
N ARG A 252 4.91 14.59 -10.75
CA ARG A 252 3.71 13.95 -11.28
C ARG A 252 2.55 14.01 -10.28
N CYS A 253 2.85 14.39 -9.05
CA CYS A 253 1.88 14.60 -7.97
C CYS A 253 1.85 16.07 -7.58
N GLN A 254 0.72 16.48 -7.01
CA GLN A 254 0.60 17.76 -6.31
C GLN A 254 1.48 17.71 -5.06
N ASN A 255 2.16 18.80 -4.75
CA ASN A 255 2.86 18.96 -3.48
C ASN A 255 2.38 20.22 -2.77
N PHE A 256 2.28 20.13 -1.45
CA PHE A 256 1.85 21.21 -0.57
C PHE A 256 2.80 21.28 0.61
N HIS A 257 3.20 22.48 0.96
CA HIS A 257 4.06 22.78 2.10
C HIS A 257 3.25 23.62 3.07
N VAL A 258 2.87 23.05 4.20
CA VAL A 258 2.01 23.74 5.18
C VAL A 258 2.70 23.79 6.54
N ASN A 259 2.47 24.89 7.28
CA ASN A 259 2.92 25.03 8.66
C ASN A 259 2.14 24.07 9.58
N SER A 260 2.78 23.60 10.65
CA SER A 260 2.15 22.79 11.69
C SER A 260 1.48 23.66 12.76
#